data_e3b5465c039ecdd4c304f031f517dd9a
#
_entry.id   e3b5465c039ecdd4c304f031f517dd9a
#
_cell.length_a   1.000
_cell.length_b   1.000
_cell.length_c   1.000
_cell.angle_alpha   90.00
_cell.angle_beta   90.00
_cell.angle_gamma   90.00
#
_symmetry.space_group_name_H-M   'P 1'
#
loop_
_entity.id
_entity.type
_entity.pdbx_description
1 polymer ?
#
loop_
_entity_poly.entity_id
_entity_poly.type
_entity_poly.pdbx_seq_one_letter_code
_entity_poly.pdbx_strand_id
1 'polypeptide(L)'
;MSESLPFADYSYPADGKVPLLALIGEAPGADEIRLGRPFVGRAGQLLDRALAATGIDRDRCLIANVFRYRPPDNKVGHFFASKRRALEENDPLDMALGKLGADYCRARFAGEIANLAETLKHTAPPVIVGVGRTPLWALTGLNGITALRGQLLANRLSEAPVIATFHPSFVLRQNSIGPETEATFRADLAMALKLARA
;
A
#
# COMPACT_ATOMS: atom_id res chain seq x y z
N MET A 1 27.81 -2.57 -10.90
CA MET A 1 26.59 -2.52 -11.76
C MET A 1 25.42 -2.62 -10.82
N SER A 2 24.60 -1.58 -10.72
CA SER A 2 23.37 -1.62 -9.93
C SER A 2 22.40 -2.53 -10.66
N GLU A 3 22.18 -3.76 -10.17
CA GLU A 3 21.07 -4.59 -10.65
C GLU A 3 19.78 -3.80 -10.46
N SER A 4 19.09 -3.49 -11.55
CA SER A 4 17.79 -2.87 -11.48
C SER A 4 16.82 -3.87 -10.84
N LEU A 5 16.20 -3.49 -9.72
CA LEU A 5 15.19 -4.33 -9.07
C LEU A 5 14.02 -4.60 -10.03
N PRO A 6 13.44 -5.81 -10.01
CA PRO A 6 12.24 -6.12 -10.79
C PRO A 6 11.08 -5.18 -10.42
N PHE A 7 10.30 -4.79 -11.42
CA PHE A 7 9.33 -3.71 -11.36
C PHE A 7 7.92 -4.17 -11.78
N ALA A 8 6.88 -3.67 -11.11
CA ALA A 8 5.49 -3.80 -11.51
C ALA A 8 4.78 -2.45 -11.35
N ASP A 9 4.10 -2.01 -12.39
CA ASP A 9 3.42 -0.70 -12.42
C ASP A 9 2.05 -0.74 -11.72
N TYR A 10 1.39 0.41 -11.65
CA TYR A 10 0.04 0.56 -11.09
C TYR A 10 -1.02 0.03 -12.05
N SER A 11 -2.18 -0.38 -11.52
CA SER A 11 -3.37 -0.69 -12.29
C SER A 11 -4.38 0.45 -12.13
N TYR A 12 -4.81 1.00 -13.26
CA TYR A 12 -5.80 2.07 -13.32
C TYR A 12 -7.19 1.51 -13.65
N PRO A 13 -8.28 2.28 -13.39
CA PRO A 13 -9.62 1.90 -13.82
C PRO A 13 -9.68 1.57 -15.32
N ALA A 14 -10.33 0.46 -15.66
CA ALA A 14 -10.40 -0.04 -17.03
C ALA A 14 -11.13 0.92 -17.99
N ASP A 15 -12.05 1.73 -17.47
CA ASP A 15 -12.83 2.73 -18.23
C ASP A 15 -12.16 4.11 -18.33
N GLY A 16 -10.96 4.27 -17.78
CA GLY A 16 -10.20 5.53 -17.77
C GLY A 16 -10.83 6.66 -16.95
N LYS A 17 -11.87 6.37 -16.14
CA LYS A 17 -12.53 7.37 -15.29
C LYS A 17 -11.84 7.55 -13.95
N VAL A 18 -12.33 8.53 -13.18
CA VAL A 18 -11.94 8.71 -11.78
C VAL A 18 -12.16 7.41 -11.01
N PRO A 19 -11.14 6.92 -10.29
CA PRO A 19 -11.28 5.68 -9.53
C PRO A 19 -12.42 5.74 -8.52
N LEU A 20 -13.14 4.63 -8.36
CA LEU A 20 -14.12 4.47 -7.27
C LEU A 20 -13.44 4.66 -5.90
N LEU A 21 -12.24 4.09 -5.76
CA LEU A 21 -11.31 4.30 -4.64
C LEU A 21 -9.90 3.88 -5.07
N ALA A 22 -8.88 4.24 -4.27
CA ALA A 22 -7.52 3.74 -4.46
C ALA A 22 -7.16 2.71 -3.38
N LEU A 23 -6.53 1.61 -3.78
CA LEU A 23 -5.99 0.56 -2.91
C LEU A 23 -4.47 0.61 -2.97
N ILE A 24 -3.82 0.98 -1.87
CA ILE A 24 -2.37 1.16 -1.83
C ILE A 24 -1.73 0.08 -0.97
N GLY A 25 -0.94 -0.77 -1.61
CA GLY A 25 -0.15 -1.82 -0.98
C GLY A 25 1.29 -1.42 -0.71
N GLU A 26 2.11 -2.39 -0.31
CA GLU A 26 3.50 -2.18 0.13
C GLU A 26 4.49 -2.22 -1.04
N ALA A 27 4.63 -3.37 -1.68
CA ALA A 27 5.54 -3.64 -2.78
C ALA A 27 5.11 -4.93 -3.53
N PRO A 28 5.50 -5.10 -4.81
CA PRO A 28 5.14 -6.30 -5.56
C PRO A 28 5.89 -7.55 -5.08
N GLY A 29 5.22 -8.69 -5.14
CA GLY A 29 5.81 -10.02 -4.98
C GLY A 29 6.23 -10.64 -6.32
N ALA A 30 6.53 -11.95 -6.32
CA ALA A 30 6.99 -12.67 -7.52
C ALA A 30 5.92 -12.74 -8.61
N ASP A 31 4.66 -13.01 -8.24
CA ASP A 31 3.56 -13.10 -9.19
C ASP A 31 3.24 -11.74 -9.81
N GLU A 32 3.30 -10.67 -9.01
CA GLU A 32 3.10 -9.30 -9.45
C GLU A 32 4.16 -8.89 -10.49
N ILE A 33 5.42 -9.25 -10.27
CA ILE A 33 6.49 -9.00 -11.25
C ILE A 33 6.25 -9.79 -12.54
N ARG A 34 5.87 -11.07 -12.43
CA ARG A 34 5.63 -11.94 -13.58
C ARG A 34 4.45 -11.44 -14.44
N LEU A 35 3.42 -10.88 -13.82
CA LEU A 35 2.20 -10.42 -14.48
C LEU A 35 2.15 -8.91 -14.73
N GLY A 36 3.15 -8.16 -14.22
CA GLY A 36 3.26 -6.71 -14.38
C GLY A 36 2.16 -5.90 -13.69
N ARG A 37 1.41 -6.49 -12.73
CA ARG A 37 0.26 -5.86 -12.06
C ARG A 37 0.28 -6.10 -10.55
N PRO A 38 -0.21 -5.13 -9.72
CA PRO A 38 -0.27 -5.29 -8.28
C PRO A 38 -1.38 -6.25 -7.83
N PHE A 39 -1.17 -6.93 -6.71
CA PHE A 39 -2.14 -7.81 -6.04
C PHE A 39 -2.72 -8.91 -6.95
N VAL A 40 -1.87 -9.72 -7.57
CA VAL A 40 -2.27 -10.88 -8.39
C VAL A 40 -1.90 -12.23 -7.76
N GLY A 41 -1.01 -12.25 -6.76
CA GLY A 41 -0.65 -13.45 -6.00
C GLY A 41 -1.70 -13.83 -4.95
N ARG A 42 -1.35 -14.71 -4.01
CA ARG A 42 -2.25 -15.20 -2.95
C ARG A 42 -2.89 -14.08 -2.12
N ALA A 43 -2.12 -13.04 -1.81
CA ALA A 43 -2.61 -11.85 -1.11
C ALA A 43 -3.65 -11.10 -1.94
N GLY A 44 -3.41 -10.96 -3.24
CA GLY A 44 -4.32 -10.36 -4.21
C GLY A 44 -5.63 -11.14 -4.34
N GLN A 45 -5.58 -12.46 -4.39
CA GLN A 45 -6.78 -13.31 -4.43
C GLN A 45 -7.67 -13.14 -3.19
N LEU A 46 -7.08 -12.95 -2.00
CA LEU A 46 -7.86 -12.63 -0.80
C LEU A 46 -8.46 -11.23 -0.91
N LEU A 47 -7.69 -10.25 -1.37
CA LEU A 47 -8.19 -8.90 -1.63
C LEU A 47 -9.38 -8.95 -2.59
N ASP A 48 -9.29 -9.67 -3.71
CA ASP A 48 -10.36 -9.78 -4.71
C ASP A 48 -11.64 -10.36 -4.11
N ARG A 49 -11.54 -11.42 -3.31
CA ARG A 49 -12.70 -11.98 -2.61
C ARG A 49 -13.32 -10.98 -1.63
N ALA A 50 -12.50 -10.22 -0.92
CA ALA A 50 -12.99 -9.22 0.03
C ALA A 50 -13.64 -8.03 -0.69
N LEU A 51 -13.09 -7.58 -1.81
CA LEU A 51 -13.67 -6.54 -2.66
C LEU A 51 -15.03 -6.99 -3.18
N ALA A 52 -15.12 -8.19 -3.78
CA ALA A 52 -16.38 -8.75 -4.28
C ALA A 52 -17.43 -8.87 -3.17
N ALA A 53 -17.04 -9.37 -1.99
CA ALA A 53 -17.94 -9.52 -0.84
C ALA A 53 -18.45 -8.18 -0.29
N THR A 54 -17.75 -7.08 -0.53
CA THR A 54 -18.15 -5.72 -0.12
C THR A 54 -18.81 -4.91 -1.24
N GLY A 55 -18.93 -5.48 -2.44
CA GLY A 55 -19.54 -4.79 -3.60
C GLY A 55 -18.62 -3.73 -4.23
N ILE A 56 -17.32 -3.86 -4.04
CA ILE A 56 -16.30 -3.02 -4.68
C ILE A 56 -15.87 -3.71 -5.98
N ASP A 57 -16.09 -3.03 -7.09
CA ASP A 57 -15.59 -3.46 -8.40
C ASP A 57 -14.10 -3.12 -8.53
N ARG A 58 -13.26 -4.17 -8.59
CA ARG A 58 -11.80 -4.04 -8.72
C ARG A 58 -11.40 -3.24 -9.96
N ASP A 59 -12.09 -3.44 -11.09
CA ASP A 59 -11.74 -2.82 -12.36
C ASP A 59 -12.05 -1.31 -12.40
N ARG A 60 -12.75 -0.82 -11.37
CA ARG A 60 -13.00 0.61 -11.14
C ARG A 60 -12.06 1.22 -10.10
N CYS A 61 -11.09 0.48 -9.58
CA CYS A 61 -10.16 0.97 -8.57
C CYS A 61 -8.79 1.33 -9.18
N LEU A 62 -8.14 2.35 -8.61
CA LEU A 62 -6.71 2.48 -8.72
C LEU A 62 -6.06 1.48 -7.76
N ILE A 63 -5.22 0.60 -8.25
CA ILE A 63 -4.46 -0.35 -7.42
C ILE A 63 -2.98 -0.09 -7.60
N ALA A 64 -2.30 0.23 -6.51
CA ALA A 64 -0.92 0.66 -6.52
C ALA A 64 -0.14 0.07 -5.33
N ASN A 65 1.16 0.17 -5.36
CA ASN A 65 2.05 -0.07 -4.22
C ASN A 65 2.84 1.21 -3.89
N VAL A 66 3.26 1.35 -2.63
CA VAL A 66 4.17 2.43 -2.22
C VAL A 66 5.48 2.34 -2.98
N PHE A 67 6.02 1.12 -3.10
CA PHE A 67 7.20 0.83 -3.91
C PHE A 67 6.80 -0.06 -5.07
N ARG A 68 7.14 0.34 -6.31
CA ARG A 68 6.89 -0.46 -7.52
C ARG A 68 7.93 -1.54 -7.75
N TYR A 69 9.05 -1.48 -7.03
CA TYR A 69 10.13 -2.46 -7.12
C TYR A 69 9.90 -3.63 -6.15
N ARG A 70 10.21 -4.84 -6.59
CA ARG A 70 10.20 -6.01 -5.71
C ARG A 70 11.48 -6.03 -4.87
N PRO A 71 11.38 -6.01 -3.53
CA PRO A 71 12.57 -6.12 -2.70
C PRO A 71 13.10 -7.55 -2.69
N PRO A 72 14.42 -7.76 -2.51
CA PRO A 72 15.01 -9.08 -2.33
C PRO A 72 14.27 -9.87 -1.23
N ASP A 73 14.01 -11.15 -1.47
CA ASP A 73 13.28 -12.06 -0.56
C ASP A 73 11.90 -11.56 -0.10
N ASN A 74 11.28 -10.63 -0.84
CA ASN A 74 10.05 -9.92 -0.44
C ASN A 74 10.20 -9.18 0.91
N LYS A 75 11.42 -8.78 1.29
CA LYS A 75 11.70 -8.08 2.55
C LYS A 75 11.66 -6.57 2.35
N VAL A 76 10.55 -5.93 2.66
CA VAL A 76 10.38 -4.47 2.53
C VAL A 76 11.40 -3.65 3.31
N GLY A 77 12.02 -4.21 4.36
CA GLY A 77 13.14 -3.62 5.07
C GLY A 77 14.35 -3.27 4.18
N HIS A 78 14.41 -3.79 2.93
CA HIS A 78 15.37 -3.36 1.93
C HIS A 78 15.27 -1.86 1.58
N PHE A 79 14.06 -1.31 1.61
CA PHE A 79 13.81 0.11 1.32
C PHE A 79 14.12 1.05 2.49
N PHE A 80 14.43 0.49 3.66
CA PHE A 80 14.63 1.24 4.89
C PHE A 80 15.96 0.90 5.55
N ALA A 81 16.47 1.83 6.36
CA ALA A 81 17.63 1.59 7.22
C ALA A 81 17.60 2.47 8.47
N SER A 82 18.26 2.01 9.53
CA SER A 82 18.63 2.85 10.65
C SER A 82 19.74 3.83 10.23
N LYS A 83 19.88 4.95 10.96
CA LYS A 83 20.96 5.93 10.70
C LYS A 83 22.34 5.27 10.73
N ARG A 84 22.59 4.36 11.68
CA ARG A 84 23.86 3.63 11.80
C ARG A 84 24.13 2.80 10.54
N ARG A 85 23.15 1.99 10.13
CA ARG A 85 23.28 1.12 8.96
C ARG A 85 23.48 1.91 7.67
N ALA A 86 22.76 3.01 7.51
CA ALA A 86 22.89 3.89 6.35
C ALA A 86 24.29 4.50 6.25
N LEU A 87 24.89 4.87 7.38
CA LEU A 87 26.26 5.37 7.43
C LEU A 87 27.28 4.27 7.08
N GLU A 88 27.13 3.07 7.64
CA GLU A 88 28.01 1.91 7.35
C GLU A 88 27.95 1.50 5.87
N GLU A 89 26.77 1.59 5.23
CA GLU A 89 26.55 1.23 3.84
C GLU A 89 26.76 2.39 2.86
N ASN A 90 27.07 3.60 3.34
CA ASN A 90 27.16 4.84 2.54
C ASN A 90 25.89 5.05 1.65
N ASP A 91 24.71 4.80 2.21
CA ASP A 91 23.41 4.84 1.53
C ASP A 91 22.50 5.88 2.21
N PRO A 92 22.35 7.09 1.67
CA PRO A 92 21.64 8.19 2.30
C PRO A 92 20.19 7.87 2.62
N LEU A 93 19.65 8.53 3.66
CA LEU A 93 18.26 8.41 4.11
C LEU A 93 17.46 9.68 3.79
N ASP A 94 16.20 9.50 3.43
CA ASP A 94 15.22 10.58 3.43
C ASP A 94 14.56 10.65 4.81
N MET A 95 15.00 11.62 5.61
CA MET A 95 14.46 11.83 6.97
C MET A 95 13.17 12.66 6.97
N ALA A 96 12.89 13.40 5.90
CA ALA A 96 11.70 14.23 5.80
C ALA A 96 10.42 13.38 5.71
N LEU A 97 10.52 12.17 5.16
CA LEU A 97 9.43 11.20 5.11
C LEU A 97 9.05 10.63 6.49
N GLY A 98 9.87 10.85 7.52
CA GLY A 98 9.67 10.28 8.84
C GLY A 98 10.03 8.79 8.92
N LYS A 99 9.82 8.20 10.09
CA LYS A 99 10.17 6.79 10.36
C LYS A 99 9.03 5.82 10.08
N LEU A 100 9.38 4.65 9.53
CA LEU A 100 8.57 3.45 9.61
C LEU A 100 9.15 2.54 10.71
N GLY A 101 8.50 2.53 11.88
CA GLY A 101 9.08 1.88 13.07
C GLY A 101 10.34 2.62 13.54
N ALA A 102 11.50 1.93 13.52
CA ALA A 102 12.79 2.50 13.90
C ALA A 102 13.59 3.10 12.72
N ASP A 103 13.21 2.78 11.48
CA ASP A 103 14.01 3.02 10.29
C ASP A 103 13.46 4.15 9.43
N TYR A 104 14.32 4.77 8.62
CA TYR A 104 13.98 5.77 7.62
C TYR A 104 14.03 5.18 6.22
N CYS A 105 13.27 5.75 5.29
CA CYS A 105 13.35 5.39 3.87
C CYS A 105 14.74 5.75 3.33
N ARG A 106 15.35 4.86 2.54
CA ARG A 106 16.57 5.15 1.81
C ARG A 106 16.28 6.17 0.71
N ALA A 107 17.11 7.21 0.59
CA ALA A 107 16.87 8.33 -0.32
C ALA A 107 16.66 7.91 -1.77
N ARG A 108 17.35 6.85 -2.21
CA ARG A 108 17.22 6.29 -3.58
C ARG A 108 15.82 5.74 -3.91
N PHE A 109 14.99 5.47 -2.89
CA PHE A 109 13.59 5.01 -3.06
C PHE A 109 12.55 6.08 -2.73
N ALA A 110 12.95 7.26 -2.25
CA ALA A 110 12.04 8.35 -1.91
C ALA A 110 11.22 8.83 -3.12
N GLY A 111 11.78 8.73 -4.33
CA GLY A 111 11.09 9.04 -5.58
C GLY A 111 9.81 8.22 -5.81
N GLU A 112 9.70 7.02 -5.24
CA GLU A 112 8.48 6.21 -5.33
C GLU A 112 7.31 6.83 -4.55
N ILE A 113 7.61 7.48 -3.41
CA ILE A 113 6.60 8.20 -2.62
C ILE A 113 6.12 9.45 -3.39
N ALA A 114 7.04 10.18 -4.03
CA ALA A 114 6.69 11.33 -4.85
C ALA A 114 5.84 10.91 -6.08
N ASN A 115 6.21 9.82 -6.75
CA ASN A 115 5.45 9.27 -7.86
C ASN A 115 4.03 8.82 -7.45
N LEU A 116 3.90 8.18 -6.28
CA LEU A 116 2.60 7.84 -5.72
C LEU A 116 1.77 9.10 -5.43
N ALA A 117 2.38 10.15 -4.86
CA ALA A 117 1.71 11.42 -4.57
C ALA A 117 1.17 12.07 -5.85
N GLU A 118 1.96 12.12 -6.92
CA GLU A 118 1.54 12.65 -8.22
C GLU A 118 0.40 11.84 -8.83
N THR A 119 0.49 10.51 -8.77
CA THR A 119 -0.59 9.63 -9.25
C THR A 119 -1.89 9.87 -8.49
N LEU A 120 -1.85 9.96 -7.16
CA LEU A 120 -3.04 10.21 -6.34
C LEU A 120 -3.66 11.59 -6.61
N LYS A 121 -2.85 12.63 -6.81
CA LYS A 121 -3.32 13.98 -7.18
C LYS A 121 -3.98 13.99 -8.57
N HIS A 122 -3.35 13.30 -9.53
CA HIS A 122 -3.85 13.24 -10.91
C HIS A 122 -5.15 12.44 -11.02
N THR A 123 -5.24 11.29 -10.37
CA THR A 123 -6.42 10.41 -10.44
C THR A 123 -7.54 10.83 -9.51
N ALA A 124 -7.25 11.62 -8.48
CA ALA A 124 -8.18 12.21 -7.52
C ALA A 124 -9.25 11.22 -6.98
N PRO A 125 -8.87 10.05 -6.44
CA PRO A 125 -9.84 9.12 -5.87
C PRO A 125 -10.55 9.76 -4.68
N PRO A 126 -11.86 9.52 -4.44
CA PRO A 126 -12.59 10.11 -3.31
C PRO A 126 -12.10 9.60 -1.95
N VAL A 127 -11.52 8.40 -1.91
CA VAL A 127 -10.95 7.79 -0.70
C VAL A 127 -9.81 6.85 -1.05
N ILE A 128 -8.85 6.70 -0.15
CA ILE A 128 -7.70 5.80 -0.28
C ILE A 128 -7.75 4.75 0.81
N VAL A 129 -7.55 3.49 0.46
CA VAL A 129 -7.37 2.39 1.40
C VAL A 129 -5.88 2.06 1.48
N GLY A 130 -5.26 2.34 2.62
CA GLY A 130 -3.88 1.98 2.92
C GLY A 130 -3.82 0.55 3.46
N VAL A 131 -3.29 -0.39 2.66
CA VAL A 131 -3.32 -1.83 2.92
C VAL A 131 -2.03 -2.29 3.59
N GLY A 132 -1.98 -2.19 4.92
CA GLY A 132 -0.82 -2.56 5.74
C GLY A 132 -0.05 -1.37 6.31
N ARG A 133 1.03 -1.68 7.05
CA ARG A 133 1.80 -0.67 7.80
C ARG A 133 2.60 0.29 6.91
N THR A 134 3.15 -0.19 5.81
CA THR A 134 3.95 0.64 4.90
C THR A 134 3.10 1.68 4.18
N PRO A 135 1.93 1.34 3.61
CA PRO A 135 1.00 2.35 3.07
C PRO A 135 0.46 3.31 4.15
N LEU A 136 0.15 2.82 5.35
CA LEU A 136 -0.24 3.71 6.46
C LEU A 136 0.83 4.79 6.69
N TRP A 137 2.10 4.39 6.84
CA TRP A 137 3.20 5.33 7.00
C TRP A 137 3.36 6.24 5.78
N ALA A 138 3.36 5.70 4.57
CA ALA A 138 3.59 6.49 3.35
C ALA A 138 2.51 7.56 3.16
N LEU A 139 1.25 7.22 3.40
CA LEU A 139 0.10 8.10 3.18
C LEU A 139 -0.11 9.11 4.32
N THR A 140 0.22 8.76 5.57
CA THR A 140 -0.15 9.56 6.73
C THR A 140 1.03 10.00 7.60
N GLY A 141 2.19 9.38 7.48
CA GLY A 141 3.32 9.56 8.40
C GLY A 141 3.17 8.79 9.73
N LEU A 142 2.04 8.13 9.95
CA LEU A 142 1.72 7.44 11.21
C LEU A 142 2.22 6.00 11.22
N ASN A 143 2.34 5.44 12.42
CA ASN A 143 2.65 4.04 12.69
C ASN A 143 1.58 3.44 13.62
N GLY A 144 1.49 2.09 13.68
CA GLY A 144 0.55 1.42 14.57
C GLY A 144 -0.75 0.99 13.89
N ILE A 145 -0.62 0.19 12.82
CA ILE A 145 -1.76 -0.28 12.00
C ILE A 145 -2.89 -0.90 12.82
N THR A 146 -2.58 -1.64 13.89
CA THR A 146 -3.60 -2.31 14.73
C THR A 146 -4.53 -1.30 15.43
N ALA A 147 -3.98 -0.17 15.88
CA ALA A 147 -4.76 0.87 16.55
C ALA A 147 -5.47 1.81 15.55
N LEU A 148 -4.89 2.02 14.37
CA LEU A 148 -5.35 3.04 13.41
C LEU A 148 -6.22 2.48 12.28
N ARG A 149 -6.29 1.15 12.12
CA ARG A 149 -7.14 0.55 11.10
C ARG A 149 -8.62 0.92 11.31
N GLY A 150 -9.35 1.06 10.22
CA GLY A 150 -10.77 1.40 10.24
C GLY A 150 -11.06 2.83 10.69
N GLN A 151 -10.06 3.69 10.85
CA GLN A 151 -10.25 5.10 11.15
C GLN A 151 -10.06 5.95 9.90
N LEU A 152 -10.77 7.09 9.85
CA LEU A 152 -10.58 8.12 8.84
C LEU A 152 -9.36 8.97 9.20
N LEU A 153 -8.34 8.91 8.37
CA LEU A 153 -7.06 9.57 8.62
C LEU A 153 -6.79 10.65 7.55
N ALA A 154 -6.08 11.71 7.96
CA ALA A 154 -5.57 12.71 7.02
C ALA A 154 -4.46 12.10 6.16
N ASN A 155 -4.46 12.46 4.88
CA ASN A 155 -3.44 12.06 3.92
C ASN A 155 -2.43 13.20 3.73
N ARG A 156 -1.16 12.89 3.69
CA ARG A 156 -0.09 13.88 3.41
C ARG A 156 0.32 13.97 1.94
N LEU A 157 -0.18 13.08 1.09
CA LEU A 157 0.19 12.99 -0.32
C LEU A 157 -0.86 13.60 -1.27
N SER A 158 -2.13 13.67 -0.84
CA SER A 158 -3.24 14.26 -1.60
C SER A 158 -4.38 14.66 -0.65
N GLU A 159 -5.44 15.29 -1.19
CA GLU A 159 -6.61 15.71 -0.41
C GLU A 159 -7.53 14.54 0.00
N ALA A 160 -7.46 13.40 -0.70
CA ALA A 160 -8.32 12.26 -0.41
C ALA A 160 -8.00 11.64 0.96
N PRO A 161 -8.99 11.40 1.82
CA PRO A 161 -8.80 10.78 3.12
C PRO A 161 -8.35 9.33 3.01
N VAL A 162 -7.74 8.81 4.07
CA VAL A 162 -7.20 7.45 4.15
C VAL A 162 -7.98 6.62 5.16
N ILE A 163 -8.38 5.42 4.77
CA ILE A 163 -8.76 4.32 5.67
C ILE A 163 -7.63 3.30 5.67
N ALA A 164 -6.98 3.10 6.81
CA ALA A 164 -5.97 2.07 6.94
C ALA A 164 -6.62 0.71 7.25
N THR A 165 -6.06 -0.38 6.71
CA THR A 165 -6.50 -1.75 7.00
C THR A 165 -5.33 -2.72 7.04
N PHE A 166 -5.57 -3.96 7.46
CA PHE A 166 -4.53 -4.99 7.47
C PHE A 166 -4.07 -5.37 6.07
N HIS A 167 -2.82 -5.81 5.95
CA HIS A 167 -2.34 -6.38 4.70
C HIS A 167 -2.94 -7.78 4.49
N PRO A 168 -3.40 -8.15 3.27
CA PRO A 168 -3.99 -9.47 3.03
C PRO A 168 -3.09 -10.64 3.41
N SER A 169 -1.77 -10.52 3.28
CA SER A 169 -0.84 -11.55 3.74
C SER A 169 -0.86 -11.74 5.27
N PHE A 170 -1.16 -10.68 6.04
CA PHE A 170 -1.37 -10.80 7.49
C PHE A 170 -2.68 -11.53 7.76
N VAL A 171 -3.77 -11.16 7.08
CA VAL A 171 -5.07 -11.82 7.18
C VAL A 171 -4.96 -13.31 6.87
N LEU A 172 -4.27 -13.69 5.78
CA LEU A 172 -4.03 -15.10 5.42
C LEU A 172 -3.32 -15.90 6.53
N ARG A 173 -2.35 -15.29 7.21
CA ARG A 173 -1.67 -15.93 8.33
C ARG A 173 -2.56 -16.06 9.57
N GLN A 174 -3.43 -15.10 9.82
CA GLN A 174 -4.35 -15.10 10.97
C GLN A 174 -5.57 -15.99 10.74
N ASN A 175 -6.02 -16.20 9.51
CA ASN A 175 -7.15 -17.09 9.20
C ASN A 175 -6.91 -18.56 9.63
N SER A 176 -5.65 -18.96 9.82
CA SER A 176 -5.32 -20.25 10.47
C SER A 176 -5.67 -20.30 11.97
N ILE A 177 -5.91 -19.12 12.58
CA ILE A 177 -6.21 -18.96 14.02
C ILE A 177 -7.70 -18.63 14.22
N GLY A 178 -8.32 -17.89 13.27
CA GLY A 178 -9.75 -17.54 13.32
C GLY A 178 -10.17 -16.56 12.23
N PRO A 179 -11.45 -16.52 11.86
CA PRO A 179 -11.98 -15.72 10.75
C PRO A 179 -12.15 -14.22 11.09
N GLU A 180 -11.94 -13.81 12.33
CA GLU A 180 -12.21 -12.45 12.81
C GLU A 180 -11.41 -11.36 12.08
N THR A 181 -10.16 -11.67 11.73
CA THR A 181 -9.29 -10.73 11.03
C THR A 181 -9.77 -10.45 9.60
N GLU A 182 -10.34 -11.46 8.93
CA GLU A 182 -10.91 -11.28 7.59
C GLU A 182 -12.22 -10.49 7.65
N ALA A 183 -13.08 -10.73 8.64
CA ALA A 183 -14.30 -9.95 8.87
C ALA A 183 -13.96 -8.47 9.12
N THR A 184 -12.94 -8.22 9.94
CA THR A 184 -12.40 -6.89 10.20
C THR A 184 -11.87 -6.21 8.93
N PHE A 185 -11.11 -6.93 8.11
CA PHE A 185 -10.59 -6.43 6.83
C PHE A 185 -11.73 -6.03 5.87
N ARG A 186 -12.78 -6.86 5.77
CA ARG A 186 -13.98 -6.54 4.97
C ARG A 186 -14.75 -5.34 5.51
N ALA A 187 -14.86 -5.20 6.83
CA ALA A 187 -15.51 -4.03 7.44
C ALA A 187 -14.80 -2.71 7.09
N ASP A 188 -13.47 -2.69 7.09
CA ASP A 188 -12.70 -1.51 6.68
C ASP A 188 -12.92 -1.15 5.21
N LEU A 189 -12.97 -2.15 4.32
CA LEU A 189 -13.28 -1.95 2.90
C LEU A 189 -14.70 -1.42 2.70
N ALA A 190 -15.68 -1.96 3.42
CA ALA A 190 -17.07 -1.49 3.37
C ALA A 190 -17.20 -0.04 3.83
N MET A 191 -16.45 0.36 4.86
CA MET A 191 -16.37 1.74 5.32
C MET A 191 -15.81 2.66 4.22
N ALA A 192 -14.72 2.26 3.57
CA ALA A 192 -14.14 3.02 2.46
C ALA A 192 -15.12 3.18 1.30
N LEU A 193 -15.86 2.10 0.93
CA LEU A 193 -16.87 2.17 -0.11
C LEU A 193 -18.01 3.14 0.25
N LYS A 194 -18.45 3.13 1.51
CA LYS A 194 -19.49 4.07 1.98
C LYS A 194 -19.02 5.52 1.84
N LEU A 195 -17.78 5.82 2.21
CA LEU A 195 -17.21 7.16 2.05
C LEU A 195 -17.04 7.57 0.58
N ALA A 196 -16.66 6.63 -0.29
CA ALA A 196 -16.48 6.89 -1.71
C ALA A 196 -17.80 7.20 -2.45
N ARG A 197 -18.95 6.87 -1.85
CA ARG A 197 -20.30 7.09 -2.41
C ARG A 197 -21.04 8.24 -1.76
N ALA A 198 -20.48 8.86 -0.72
CA ALA A 198 -21.08 10.00 -0.01
C ALA A 198 -20.79 11.31 -0.75
#